data_37034ec0954ee8a095860f274f80a029
#
_entry.id   37034ec0954ee8a095860f274f80a029
#
_cell.length_a   1.000
_cell.length_b   1.000
_cell.length_c   1.000
_cell.angle_alpha   90.00
_cell.angle_beta   90.00
_cell.angle_gamma   90.00
#
_symmetry.space_group_name_H-M   'P 1'
#
loop_
_entity.id
_entity.type
_entity.pdbx_description
1 polymer ?
#
loop_
_entity_poly.entity_id
_entity_poly.type
_entity_poly.pdbx_seq_one_letter_code
_entity_poly.pdbx_strand_id
1 'polypeptide(L)'
;MRERTRATTLQFYKERMLRVLVEVQQRLDEPLRLEQLAALACLSPHHFHHVFTGMLGESLGSHIRRLRLERAAWQLKLTGTQIVQIALQAGYETHEAFSRAFRTSFGMSPTQFRRRNGVTPEIRSESGVHYHNNKKPGRFRAAKAGDETMNVSIKHIKPIRVAFVRHVGPYHHVG
;
A
#
# COMPACT_ATOMS: atom_id res chain seq x y z
N MET A 1 7.20 -14.87 -28.81
CA MET A 1 6.06 -15.43 -28.05
C MET A 1 6.16 -15.18 -26.53
N ARG A 2 7.34 -15.28 -25.89
CA ARG A 2 7.56 -15.07 -24.44
C ARG A 2 7.34 -13.63 -23.96
N GLU A 3 7.65 -12.62 -24.75
CA GLU A 3 7.45 -11.19 -24.37
C GLU A 3 5.99 -10.79 -24.32
N ARG A 4 5.15 -11.27 -25.24
CA ARG A 4 3.69 -11.01 -25.22
C ARG A 4 3.02 -11.55 -23.95
N THR A 5 3.42 -12.73 -23.50
CA THR A 5 2.87 -13.35 -22.27
C THR A 5 3.25 -12.54 -21.02
N ARG A 6 4.51 -12.03 -20.93
CA ARG A 6 4.97 -11.18 -19.83
C ARG A 6 4.22 -9.84 -19.77
N ALA A 7 4.06 -9.19 -20.93
CA ALA A 7 3.32 -7.92 -21.01
C ALA A 7 1.84 -8.10 -20.57
N THR A 8 1.20 -9.17 -20.99
CA THR A 8 -0.18 -9.49 -20.59
C THR A 8 -0.29 -9.77 -19.09
N THR A 9 0.65 -10.51 -18.51
CA THR A 9 0.68 -10.83 -17.08
C THR A 9 0.90 -9.55 -16.25
N LEU A 10 1.84 -8.68 -16.65
CA LEU A 10 2.08 -7.42 -15.97
C LEU A 10 0.87 -6.50 -16.02
N GLN A 11 0.22 -6.40 -17.18
CA GLN A 11 -0.99 -5.60 -17.36
C GLN A 11 -2.12 -6.10 -16.44
N PHE A 12 -2.29 -7.41 -16.35
CA PHE A 12 -3.26 -8.05 -15.47
C PHE A 12 -3.03 -7.71 -13.98
N TYR A 13 -1.77 -7.75 -13.50
CA TYR A 13 -1.46 -7.33 -12.14
C TYR A 13 -1.64 -5.82 -11.93
N LYS A 14 -1.32 -4.98 -12.91
CA LYS A 14 -1.55 -3.53 -12.83
C LYS A 14 -3.03 -3.20 -12.61
N GLU A 15 -3.92 -3.82 -13.34
CA GLU A 15 -5.37 -3.60 -13.22
C GLU A 15 -5.90 -4.02 -11.85
N ARG A 16 -5.41 -5.14 -11.32
CA ARG A 16 -5.76 -5.60 -9.98
C ARG A 16 -5.24 -4.67 -8.89
N MET A 17 -3.99 -4.23 -9.00
CA MET A 17 -3.41 -3.28 -8.05
C MET A 17 -4.09 -1.92 -8.12
N LEU A 18 -4.48 -1.43 -9.29
CA LEU A 18 -5.26 -0.19 -9.40
C LEU A 18 -6.58 -0.26 -8.63
N ARG A 19 -7.30 -1.38 -8.70
CA ARG A 19 -8.53 -1.57 -7.90
C ARG A 19 -8.25 -1.52 -6.41
N VAL A 20 -7.19 -2.18 -5.96
CA VAL A 20 -6.75 -2.14 -4.55
C VAL A 20 -6.38 -0.72 -4.13
N LEU A 21 -5.62 0.01 -4.94
CA LEU A 21 -5.21 1.38 -4.63
C LEU A 21 -6.41 2.34 -4.54
N VAL A 22 -7.42 2.16 -5.40
CA VAL A 22 -8.68 2.91 -5.31
C VAL A 22 -9.38 2.61 -3.99
N GLU A 23 -9.54 1.34 -3.64
CA GLU A 23 -10.17 0.89 -2.39
C GLU A 23 -9.45 1.46 -1.16
N VAL A 24 -8.11 1.40 -1.15
CA VAL A 24 -7.30 1.98 -0.07
C VAL A 24 -7.54 3.48 0.05
N GLN A 25 -7.55 4.24 -1.05
CA GLN A 25 -7.80 5.68 -1.03
C GLN A 25 -9.20 6.03 -0.52
N GLN A 26 -10.20 5.24 -0.87
CA GLN A 26 -11.59 5.49 -0.48
C GLN A 26 -11.85 5.20 1.00
N ARG A 27 -11.13 4.21 1.55
CA ARG A 27 -11.39 3.66 2.89
C ARG A 27 -10.23 3.88 3.87
N LEU A 28 -9.43 4.95 3.70
CA LEU A 28 -8.31 5.26 4.60
C LEU A 28 -8.72 5.45 6.07
N ASP A 29 -9.98 5.80 6.32
CA ASP A 29 -10.53 5.98 7.68
C ASP A 29 -10.88 4.66 8.37
N GLU A 30 -10.96 3.58 7.61
CA GLU A 30 -11.40 2.28 8.08
C GLU A 30 -10.21 1.34 8.35
N PRO A 31 -10.42 0.29 9.15
CA PRO A 31 -9.43 -0.79 9.27
C PRO A 31 -9.35 -1.57 7.95
N LEU A 32 -8.25 -1.41 7.24
CA LEU A 32 -7.96 -2.13 6.00
C LEU A 32 -7.18 -3.41 6.32
N ARG A 33 -7.78 -4.57 6.04
CA ARG A 33 -7.18 -5.88 6.29
C ARG A 33 -6.55 -6.44 5.03
N LEU A 34 -5.38 -7.07 5.19
CA LEU A 34 -4.64 -7.69 4.09
C LEU A 34 -5.50 -8.70 3.30
N GLU A 35 -6.26 -9.53 4.03
CA GLU A 35 -7.09 -10.60 3.45
C GLU A 35 -8.18 -10.03 2.53
N GLN A 36 -8.81 -8.93 2.94
CA GLN A 36 -9.86 -8.27 2.15
C GLN A 36 -9.29 -7.68 0.85
N LEU A 37 -8.15 -7.01 0.92
CA LEU A 37 -7.49 -6.41 -0.24
C LEU A 37 -6.89 -7.47 -1.17
N ALA A 38 -6.39 -8.58 -0.63
CA ALA A 38 -5.95 -9.73 -1.40
C ALA A 38 -7.11 -10.38 -2.16
N ALA A 39 -8.27 -10.55 -1.50
CA ALA A 39 -9.48 -11.07 -2.14
C ALA A 39 -9.97 -10.14 -3.26
N LEU A 40 -9.93 -8.80 -3.06
CA LEU A 40 -10.26 -7.83 -4.10
C LEU A 40 -9.33 -7.95 -5.33
N ALA A 41 -8.06 -8.26 -5.08
CA ALA A 41 -7.09 -8.54 -6.13
C ALA A 41 -7.22 -9.95 -6.73
N CYS A 42 -8.11 -10.82 -6.21
CA CYS A 42 -8.21 -12.24 -6.54
C CYS A 42 -6.86 -12.97 -6.38
N LEU A 43 -6.16 -12.72 -5.27
CA LEU A 43 -4.88 -13.31 -4.91
C LEU A 43 -4.95 -13.89 -3.50
N SER A 44 -4.10 -14.88 -3.19
CA SER A 44 -3.87 -15.28 -1.80
C SER A 44 -3.16 -14.15 -1.04
N PRO A 45 -3.32 -14.02 0.29
CA PRO A 45 -2.67 -12.97 1.07
C PRO A 45 -1.15 -12.93 0.89
N HIS A 46 -0.50 -14.08 0.87
CA HIS A 46 0.94 -14.19 0.66
C HIS A 46 1.36 -13.69 -0.74
N HIS A 47 0.68 -14.16 -1.79
CA HIS A 47 0.97 -13.73 -3.17
C HIS A 47 0.69 -12.24 -3.37
N PHE A 48 -0.42 -11.75 -2.79
CA PHE A 48 -0.76 -10.33 -2.80
C PHE A 48 0.34 -9.48 -2.17
N HIS A 49 0.86 -9.89 -1.00
CA HIS A 49 1.94 -9.16 -0.33
C HIS A 49 3.17 -9.01 -1.23
N HIS A 50 3.61 -10.10 -1.87
CA HIS A 50 4.75 -10.07 -2.80
C HIS A 50 4.50 -9.19 -4.02
N VAL A 51 3.34 -9.33 -4.67
CA VAL A 51 2.99 -8.53 -5.85
C VAL A 51 2.86 -7.06 -5.48
N PHE A 52 2.19 -6.76 -4.36
CA PHE A 52 2.02 -5.38 -3.87
C PHE A 52 3.37 -4.73 -3.60
N THR A 53 4.22 -5.37 -2.81
CA THR A 53 5.55 -4.85 -2.47
C THR A 53 6.43 -4.69 -3.71
N GLY A 54 6.45 -5.68 -4.60
CA GLY A 54 7.23 -5.62 -5.84
C GLY A 54 6.76 -4.54 -6.81
N MET A 55 5.47 -4.20 -6.82
CA MET A 55 4.93 -3.18 -7.72
C MET A 55 4.98 -1.78 -7.14
N LEU A 56 4.87 -1.62 -5.81
CA LEU A 56 4.80 -0.31 -5.17
C LEU A 56 6.11 0.10 -4.48
N GLY A 57 7.05 -0.81 -4.28
CA GLY A 57 8.30 -0.57 -3.57
C GLY A 57 8.13 -0.45 -2.04
N GLU A 58 6.93 -0.72 -1.51
CA GLU A 58 6.62 -0.62 -0.08
C GLU A 58 5.58 -1.66 0.33
N SER A 59 5.57 -2.06 1.62
CA SER A 59 4.53 -2.95 2.13
C SER A 59 3.17 -2.25 2.20
N LEU A 60 2.07 -3.02 2.18
CA LEU A 60 0.70 -2.49 2.33
C LEU A 60 0.56 -1.63 3.59
N GLY A 61 1.10 -2.07 4.73
CA GLY A 61 1.03 -1.32 5.98
C GLY A 61 1.78 0.01 5.92
N SER A 62 2.96 0.03 5.29
CA SER A 62 3.74 1.25 5.06
C SER A 62 3.00 2.21 4.11
N HIS A 63 2.41 1.68 3.05
CA HIS A 63 1.61 2.44 2.09
C HIS A 63 0.43 3.14 2.76
N ILE A 64 -0.40 2.40 3.51
CA ILE A 64 -1.55 2.96 4.23
C ILE A 64 -1.11 4.02 5.24
N ARG A 65 -0.05 3.75 6.01
CA ARG A 65 0.49 4.71 6.99
C ARG A 65 0.96 6.00 6.32
N ARG A 66 1.67 5.88 5.22
CA ARG A 66 2.15 7.04 4.44
C ARG A 66 1.00 7.86 3.91
N LEU A 67 -0.01 7.26 3.29
CA LEU A 67 -1.19 7.98 2.78
C LEU A 67 -1.98 8.67 3.91
N ARG A 68 -2.08 8.05 5.09
CA ARG A 68 -2.71 8.67 6.27
C ARG A 68 -1.93 9.90 6.76
N LEU A 69 -0.60 9.84 6.75
CA LEU A 69 0.25 10.98 7.10
C LEU A 69 0.16 12.11 6.05
N GLU A 70 0.13 11.79 4.76
CA GLU A 70 -0.08 12.77 3.70
C GLU A 70 -1.46 13.44 3.83
N ARG A 71 -2.52 12.68 4.10
CA ARG A 71 -3.85 13.24 4.40
C ARG A 71 -3.82 14.17 5.60
N ALA A 72 -3.17 13.76 6.68
CA ALA A 72 -2.99 14.59 7.87
C ALA A 72 -2.24 15.91 7.54
N ALA A 73 -1.22 15.84 6.69
CA ALA A 73 -0.49 17.01 6.23
C ALA A 73 -1.38 17.96 5.42
N TRP A 74 -2.26 17.44 4.55
CA TRP A 74 -3.28 18.23 3.86
C TRP A 74 -4.28 18.87 4.82
N GLN A 75 -4.77 18.12 5.82
CA GLN A 75 -5.67 18.67 6.84
C GLN A 75 -5.03 19.79 7.64
N LEU A 76 -3.74 19.64 8.02
CA LEU A 76 -2.97 20.70 8.69
C LEU A 76 -2.90 21.98 7.88
N LYS A 77 -2.85 21.90 6.55
CA LYS A 77 -2.78 23.07 5.65
C LYS A 77 -4.12 23.70 5.36
N LEU A 78 -5.15 22.89 5.19
CA LEU A 78 -6.43 23.34 4.66
C LEU A 78 -7.48 23.59 5.73
N THR A 79 -7.26 23.12 6.97
CA THR A 79 -8.28 23.20 8.03
C THR A 79 -7.71 23.75 9.34
N GLY A 80 -8.60 24.29 10.17
CA GLY A 80 -8.31 24.66 11.56
C GLY A 80 -8.40 23.49 12.54
N THR A 81 -8.61 22.25 12.09
CA THR A 81 -8.83 21.07 12.92
C THR A 81 -7.68 20.89 13.93
N GLN A 82 -8.01 20.57 15.17
CA GLN A 82 -7.03 20.34 16.22
C GLN A 82 -6.10 19.19 15.87
N ILE A 83 -4.80 19.33 16.18
CA ILE A 83 -3.78 18.34 15.82
C ILE A 83 -4.07 16.97 16.46
N VAL A 84 -4.64 16.95 17.67
CA VAL A 84 -5.08 15.70 18.34
C VAL A 84 -6.15 14.97 17.51
N GLN A 85 -7.12 15.68 16.99
CA GLN A 85 -8.16 15.09 16.14
C GLN A 85 -7.59 14.54 14.82
N ILE A 86 -6.66 15.29 14.21
CA ILE A 86 -5.94 14.83 13.01
C ILE A 86 -5.14 13.57 13.31
N ALA A 87 -4.48 13.49 14.47
CA ALA A 87 -3.72 12.32 14.88
C ALA A 87 -4.62 11.07 15.00
N LEU A 88 -5.78 11.20 15.65
CA LEU A 88 -6.76 10.12 15.77
C LEU A 88 -7.28 9.66 14.39
N GLN A 89 -7.63 10.60 13.52
CA GLN A 89 -8.08 10.30 12.15
C GLN A 89 -6.96 9.66 11.29
N ALA A 90 -5.70 9.93 11.60
CA ALA A 90 -4.56 9.28 10.95
C ALA A 90 -4.27 7.88 11.53
N GLY A 91 -5.07 7.42 12.52
CA GLY A 91 -4.96 6.10 13.12
C GLY A 91 -3.90 5.99 14.21
N TYR A 92 -3.56 7.10 14.87
CA TYR A 92 -2.64 7.11 16.01
C TYR A 92 -3.43 7.24 17.32
N GLU A 93 -3.06 6.44 18.30
CA GLU A 93 -3.71 6.45 19.62
C GLU A 93 -3.32 7.68 20.45
N THR A 94 -2.12 8.23 20.22
CA THR A 94 -1.62 9.39 20.96
C THR A 94 -1.06 10.47 20.04
N HIS A 95 -1.15 11.71 20.50
CA HIS A 95 -0.56 12.87 19.82
C HIS A 95 0.96 12.77 19.69
N GLU A 96 1.65 12.18 20.68
CA GLU A 96 3.09 12.01 20.70
C GLU A 96 3.54 10.99 19.65
N ALA A 97 2.84 9.87 19.53
CA ALA A 97 3.12 8.84 18.51
C ALA A 97 2.95 9.43 17.10
N PHE A 98 1.85 10.17 16.88
CA PHE A 98 1.63 10.90 15.63
C PHE A 98 2.74 11.92 15.36
N SER A 99 3.08 12.76 16.34
CA SER A 99 4.07 13.82 16.18
C SER A 99 5.45 13.27 15.84
N ARG A 100 5.85 12.13 16.44
CA ARG A 100 7.10 11.43 16.10
C ARG A 100 7.07 10.90 14.66
N ALA A 101 6.02 10.18 14.28
CA ALA A 101 5.88 9.63 12.93
C ALA A 101 5.85 10.76 11.89
N PHE A 102 5.13 11.84 12.18
CA PHE A 102 5.03 12.99 11.28
C PHE A 102 6.40 13.67 11.12
N ARG A 103 7.13 13.90 12.23
CA ARG A 103 8.48 14.49 12.18
C ARG A 103 9.45 13.61 11.38
N THR A 104 9.39 12.30 11.56
CA THR A 104 10.23 11.37 10.79
C THR A 104 9.94 11.48 9.29
N SER A 105 8.66 11.64 8.91
CA SER A 105 8.25 11.67 7.51
C SER A 105 8.44 13.02 6.83
N PHE A 106 8.23 14.13 7.55
CA PHE A 106 8.25 15.50 6.99
C PHE A 106 9.41 16.36 7.50
N GLY A 107 10.27 15.84 8.38
CA GLY A 107 11.41 16.58 8.95
C GLY A 107 11.05 17.65 9.95
N MET A 108 9.77 17.85 10.30
CA MET A 108 9.29 18.88 11.21
C MET A 108 8.01 18.46 11.96
N SER A 109 7.73 19.12 13.09
CA SER A 109 6.52 18.82 13.86
C SER A 109 5.23 19.24 13.10
N PRO A 110 4.06 18.64 13.43
CA PRO A 110 2.78 19.04 12.86
C PRO A 110 2.47 20.52 13.02
N THR A 111 2.80 21.10 14.17
CA THR A 111 2.63 22.54 14.47
C THR A 111 3.49 23.41 13.57
N GLN A 112 4.77 23.05 13.38
CA GLN A 112 5.67 23.76 12.48
C GLN A 112 5.20 23.64 11.02
N PHE A 113 4.77 22.44 10.62
CA PHE A 113 4.25 22.18 9.28
C PHE A 113 3.02 23.03 8.97
N ARG A 114 2.08 23.16 9.91
CA ARG A 114 0.89 24.03 9.78
C ARG A 114 1.25 25.48 9.49
N ARG A 115 2.26 26.01 10.18
CA ARG A 115 2.67 27.43 10.08
C ARG A 115 3.55 27.75 8.87
N ARG A 116 4.27 26.76 8.35
CA ARG A 116 5.26 26.96 7.28
C ARG A 116 4.60 26.91 5.89
N ASN A 117 4.66 28.00 5.13
CA ASN A 117 4.18 28.03 3.75
C ASN A 117 5.12 27.29 2.79
N GLY A 118 4.59 26.85 1.64
CA GLY A 118 5.37 26.25 0.54
C GLY A 118 5.88 24.83 0.79
N VAL A 119 5.42 24.13 1.84
CA VAL A 119 5.78 22.73 2.09
C VAL A 119 4.75 21.81 1.43
N THR A 120 5.23 20.91 0.58
CA THR A 120 4.40 19.92 -0.08
C THR A 120 3.95 18.84 0.91
N PRO A 121 2.66 18.49 0.97
CA PRO A 121 2.15 17.47 1.87
C PRO A 121 2.34 16.04 1.35
N GLU A 122 3.30 15.82 0.48
CA GLU A 122 3.63 14.53 -0.11
C GLU A 122 4.93 13.95 0.47
N ILE A 123 4.94 12.64 0.70
CA ILE A 123 6.11 11.88 1.14
C ILE A 123 6.64 11.11 -0.07
N ARG A 124 7.96 11.13 -0.28
CA ARG A 124 8.58 10.40 -1.39
C ARG A 124 8.09 8.96 -1.47
N SER A 125 7.63 8.57 -2.66
CA SER A 125 7.15 7.21 -2.98
C SER A 125 7.73 6.75 -4.31
N GLU A 126 8.22 5.52 -4.38
CA GLU A 126 8.74 4.93 -5.62
C GLU A 126 7.64 4.72 -6.67
N SER A 127 6.45 4.36 -6.22
CA SER A 127 5.28 4.16 -7.09
C SER A 127 4.65 5.47 -7.57
N GLY A 128 4.97 6.61 -6.93
CA GLY A 128 4.33 7.90 -7.20
C GLY A 128 2.86 7.96 -6.81
N VAL A 129 2.37 7.00 -6.03
CA VAL A 129 0.99 7.01 -5.52
C VAL A 129 0.96 7.85 -4.25
N HIS A 130 0.22 8.96 -4.28
CA HIS A 130 0.05 9.88 -3.17
C HIS A 130 -1.42 10.00 -2.77
N TYR A 131 -1.68 10.53 -1.59
CA TYR A 131 -3.03 10.85 -1.17
C TYR A 131 -3.59 12.01 -2.01
N HIS A 132 -4.79 11.84 -2.52
CA HIS A 132 -5.53 12.88 -3.21
C HIS A 132 -6.88 13.12 -2.55
N ASN A 133 -7.22 14.39 -2.34
CA ASN A 133 -8.47 14.77 -1.67
C ASN A 133 -9.74 14.32 -2.44
N ASN A 134 -9.62 14.08 -3.73
CA ASN A 134 -10.70 13.53 -4.56
C ASN A 134 -10.82 11.98 -4.49
N LYS A 135 -10.07 11.34 -3.58
CA LYS A 135 -10.05 9.87 -3.34
C LYS A 135 -9.73 9.03 -4.59
N LYS A 136 -9.11 9.64 -5.61
CA LYS A 136 -8.63 8.93 -6.79
C LYS A 136 -7.12 8.75 -6.69
N PRO A 137 -6.57 7.56 -6.98
CA PRO A 137 -5.13 7.40 -7.08
C PRO A 137 -4.63 8.27 -8.24
N GLY A 138 -3.55 9.01 -7.99
CA GLY A 138 -2.83 9.70 -9.04
C GLY A 138 -2.22 8.72 -10.05
N ARG A 139 -1.32 9.20 -10.91
CA ARG A 139 -0.60 8.33 -11.85
C ARG A 139 0.20 7.27 -11.08
N PHE A 140 -0.27 6.02 -11.16
CA PHE A 140 0.48 4.87 -10.68
C PHE A 140 1.59 4.51 -11.69
N ARG A 141 2.82 4.55 -11.23
CA ARG A 141 3.96 3.89 -11.90
C ARG A 141 4.31 2.68 -11.06
N ALA A 142 4.28 1.48 -11.64
CA ALA A 142 4.90 0.35 -10.97
C ALA A 142 6.34 0.75 -10.66
N ALA A 143 6.77 0.62 -9.40
CA ALA A 143 8.16 0.81 -9.04
C ALA A 143 8.99 0.00 -10.05
N LYS A 144 10.04 0.60 -10.60
CA LYS A 144 11.01 -0.18 -11.36
C LYS A 144 11.46 -1.24 -10.36
N ALA A 145 11.13 -2.49 -10.63
CA ALA A 145 11.76 -3.60 -9.93
C ALA A 145 13.25 -3.26 -9.96
N GLY A 146 13.79 -2.87 -8.82
CA GLY A 146 15.24 -2.82 -8.66
C GLY A 146 15.73 -4.17 -9.17
N ASP A 147 16.89 -4.25 -9.69
CA ASP A 147 17.51 -5.32 -10.48
C ASP A 147 17.40 -6.77 -9.93
N GLU A 148 16.64 -7.00 -8.89
CA GLU A 148 16.00 -8.26 -8.54
C GLU A 148 14.81 -8.47 -9.48
N THR A 149 15.16 -8.82 -10.71
CA THR A 149 14.21 -9.43 -11.63
C THR A 149 13.62 -10.63 -10.89
N MET A 150 12.36 -10.54 -10.50
CA MET A 150 11.59 -11.73 -10.14
C MET A 150 11.62 -12.62 -11.37
N ASN A 151 12.61 -13.53 -11.40
CA ASN A 151 12.87 -14.39 -12.56
C ASN A 151 11.83 -15.52 -12.51
N VAL A 152 10.59 -15.18 -12.86
CA VAL A 152 9.49 -16.15 -12.95
C VAL A 152 9.72 -16.93 -14.23
N SER A 153 10.27 -18.11 -14.13
CA SER A 153 10.33 -19.08 -15.23
C SER A 153 9.14 -20.02 -15.10
N ILE A 154 8.25 -19.99 -16.10
CA ILE A 154 7.22 -21.05 -16.25
C ILE A 154 7.93 -22.26 -16.86
N LYS A 155 8.11 -23.31 -16.05
CA LYS A 155 8.62 -24.58 -16.55
C LYS A 155 7.45 -25.50 -16.82
N HIS A 156 7.40 -26.04 -18.03
CA HIS A 156 6.54 -27.19 -18.34
C HIS A 156 7.16 -28.42 -17.68
N ILE A 157 6.50 -28.94 -16.66
CA ILE A 157 6.84 -30.22 -16.06
C ILE A 157 5.92 -31.30 -16.62
N LYS A 158 6.45 -32.51 -16.82
CA LYS A 158 5.61 -33.65 -17.17
C LYS A 158 4.54 -33.84 -16.08
N PRO A 159 3.33 -34.30 -16.45
CA PRO A 159 2.31 -34.60 -15.45
C PRO A 159 2.86 -35.56 -14.41
N ILE A 160 2.81 -35.15 -13.13
CA ILE A 160 3.19 -35.98 -11.99
C ILE A 160 1.94 -36.27 -11.19
N ARG A 161 1.81 -37.53 -10.74
CA ARG A 161 0.76 -37.87 -9.80
C ARG A 161 1.15 -37.33 -8.42
N VAL A 162 0.30 -36.46 -7.86
CA VAL A 162 0.46 -35.96 -6.50
C VAL A 162 -0.69 -36.46 -5.65
N ALA A 163 -0.37 -37.03 -4.49
CA ALA A 163 -1.34 -37.27 -3.44
C ALA A 163 -1.30 -36.07 -2.51
N PHE A 164 -2.45 -35.53 -2.17
CA PHE A 164 -2.55 -34.45 -1.19
C PHE A 164 -3.65 -34.78 -0.17
N VAL A 165 -3.41 -34.39 1.07
CA VAL A 165 -4.43 -34.39 2.12
C VAL A 165 -4.97 -32.96 2.21
N ARG A 166 -6.27 -32.82 2.01
CA ARG A 166 -6.93 -31.54 2.16
C ARG A 166 -7.03 -31.23 3.65
N HIS A 167 -6.27 -30.23 4.12
CA HIS A 167 -6.47 -29.69 5.45
C HIS A 167 -7.64 -28.68 5.43
N VAL A 168 -8.59 -28.89 6.36
CA VAL A 168 -9.73 -27.98 6.56
C VAL A 168 -9.64 -27.51 8.02
N GLY A 169 -9.07 -26.31 8.24
CA GLY A 169 -8.91 -25.72 9.57
C GLY A 169 -7.71 -24.77 9.67
N PRO A 170 -7.54 -24.10 10.81
CA PRO A 170 -6.40 -23.22 11.04
C PRO A 170 -5.08 -24.00 11.06
N TYR A 171 -4.06 -23.49 10.39
CA TYR A 171 -2.75 -24.16 10.23
C TYR A 171 -1.98 -24.43 11.54
N HIS A 172 -2.31 -23.73 12.63
CA HIS A 172 -1.65 -23.92 13.93
C HIS A 172 -2.03 -25.21 14.66
N HIS A 173 -2.91 -26.04 14.09
CA HIS A 173 -3.25 -27.37 14.59
C HIS A 173 -2.64 -28.51 13.77
N VAL A 174 -1.75 -28.22 12.83
CA VAL A 174 -1.02 -29.23 12.05
C VAL A 174 0.32 -29.44 12.75
N GLY A 175 0.38 -30.41 13.65
CA GLY A 175 1.59 -30.93 14.28
C GLY A 175 2.17 -32.06 13.50
#